data_75010f4dc527bec93fcd1f89f1624792
#
_entry.id   75010f4dc527bec93fcd1f89f1624792
#
_cell.length_a   1.000
_cell.length_b   1.000
_cell.length_c   1.000
_cell.angle_alpha   90.00
_cell.angle_beta   90.00
_cell.angle_gamma   90.00
#
_symmetry.space_group_name_H-M   'P 1'
#
loop_
_entity.id
_entity.type
_entity.pdbx_description
1 polymer ?
#
loop_
_entity_poly.entity_id
_entity_poly.type
_entity_poly.pdbx_seq_one_letter_code
_entity_poly.pdbx_strand_id
1 'polypeptide(L)'
;MMFYYQVQDEVLVSREALAGVREITEEEASKAQRLIFMSRRVGAGKAAWLVSHKAYLAEAEEGLWCLDSNQQDVLARQVQDVPQWLEEKIAAGGVMGVCADLAQTQELLARKENADKKVVHILAMGDVGSTVLMALALLGGDCVRELGIYDFNERLCQRWEHEINQIAYPWAYDRLPAVRVLTEDQLFQCDVFVFCASKSIPAIGADVQDVRMAQYEANSAIISRYGVLAREAGFQGLFAVVSDPVDQLCCSVWRASNRDAMGNWDGEGLRPEQVQGYGLGVMNSRAAYYAKQDARFQSFLTEGRAYGPHGQQLVIANSVTHYDHALSMELTRLTVEANLEIRALGYKPYIAPAVSSAAISLLLTLRGEWHYSSNFLHGIYMGAKNRSTRNGLELEALPLPPQLLARLEAVAAELEKY
;
A
#
# COMPACT_ATOMS: atom_id res chain seq x y z
N MET A 1 -11.32 -30.06 8.23
CA MET A 1 -10.56 -30.34 9.48
C MET A 1 -9.41 -29.37 9.57
N MET A 2 -9.10 -28.83 10.76
CA MET A 2 -7.94 -27.95 11.00
C MET A 2 -6.86 -28.74 11.73
N PHE A 3 -5.61 -28.50 11.35
CA PHE A 3 -4.42 -29.06 12.00
C PHE A 3 -3.65 -27.94 12.68
N TYR A 4 -3.03 -28.22 13.82
CA TYR A 4 -2.33 -27.26 14.64
C TYR A 4 -0.90 -27.73 14.91
N TYR A 5 0.07 -26.84 14.76
CA TYR A 5 1.49 -27.17 14.89
C TYR A 5 2.23 -26.12 15.69
N GLN A 6 3.30 -26.56 16.37
CA GLN A 6 4.26 -25.67 17.04
C GLN A 6 5.55 -25.58 16.22
N VAL A 7 5.92 -24.38 15.79
CA VAL A 7 7.19 -24.12 15.11
C VAL A 7 7.89 -22.98 15.84
N GLN A 8 8.99 -23.30 16.53
CA GLN A 8 9.66 -22.35 17.42
C GLN A 8 8.65 -21.74 18.42
N ASP A 9 8.54 -20.41 18.43
CA ASP A 9 7.64 -19.66 19.31
C ASP A 9 6.24 -19.41 18.68
N GLU A 10 6.04 -19.84 17.43
CA GLU A 10 4.81 -19.57 16.67
C GLU A 10 3.90 -20.80 16.59
N VAL A 11 2.58 -20.56 16.60
CA VAL A 11 1.57 -21.59 16.38
C VAL A 11 1.03 -21.49 14.96
N LEU A 12 1.18 -22.57 14.20
CA LEU A 12 0.67 -22.67 12.84
C LEU A 12 -0.69 -23.37 12.83
N VAL A 13 -1.57 -22.88 11.96
CA VAL A 13 -2.87 -23.48 11.63
C VAL A 13 -2.88 -23.81 10.15
N SER A 14 -3.29 -25.03 9.79
CA SER A 14 -3.37 -25.46 8.38
C SER A 14 -4.62 -26.28 8.14
N ARG A 15 -5.13 -26.27 6.91
CA ARG A 15 -6.19 -27.20 6.45
C ARG A 15 -5.62 -28.50 5.92
N GLU A 16 -4.33 -28.54 5.65
CA GLU A 16 -3.59 -29.72 5.21
C GLU A 16 -2.64 -30.20 6.29
N ALA A 17 -2.41 -31.51 6.33
CA ALA A 17 -1.43 -32.10 7.24
C ALA A 17 0.01 -31.71 6.80
N LEU A 18 0.79 -31.17 7.72
CA LEU A 18 2.21 -30.82 7.49
C LEU A 18 3.11 -31.94 8.02
N ALA A 19 3.96 -32.49 7.15
CA ALA A 19 4.91 -33.53 7.54
C ALA A 19 6.14 -32.95 8.24
N GLY A 20 6.63 -33.65 9.26
CA GLY A 20 7.88 -33.28 9.95
C GLY A 20 7.77 -32.10 10.93
N VAL A 21 6.58 -31.60 11.20
CA VAL A 21 6.30 -30.53 12.16
C VAL A 21 5.61 -31.09 13.39
N ARG A 22 5.93 -30.57 14.58
CA ARG A 22 5.32 -31.02 15.85
C ARG A 22 3.84 -30.61 15.88
N GLU A 23 2.95 -31.58 15.82
CA GLU A 23 1.53 -31.37 16.00
C GLU A 23 1.21 -31.09 17.48
N ILE A 24 0.27 -30.19 17.72
CA ILE A 24 -0.25 -29.82 19.05
C ILE A 24 -1.77 -29.96 19.06
N THR A 25 -2.33 -29.97 20.25
CA THR A 25 -3.79 -30.05 20.42
C THR A 25 -4.46 -28.71 20.09
N GLU A 26 -5.75 -28.75 19.75
CA GLU A 26 -6.58 -27.56 19.58
C GLU A 26 -6.59 -26.70 20.83
N GLU A 27 -6.62 -27.32 22.03
CA GLU A 27 -6.57 -26.60 23.30
C GLU A 27 -5.26 -25.84 23.48
N GLU A 28 -4.11 -26.42 23.09
CA GLU A 28 -2.81 -25.72 23.13
C GLU A 28 -2.79 -24.55 22.16
N ALA A 29 -3.30 -24.77 20.91
CA ALA A 29 -3.34 -23.73 19.89
C ALA A 29 -4.24 -22.53 20.27
N SER A 30 -5.37 -22.80 20.95
CA SER A 30 -6.30 -21.74 21.36
C SER A 30 -5.70 -20.74 22.36
N LYS A 31 -4.67 -21.13 23.11
CA LYS A 31 -3.96 -20.29 24.08
C LYS A 31 -2.94 -19.33 23.46
N ALA A 32 -2.54 -19.55 22.20
CA ALA A 32 -1.59 -18.72 21.52
C ALA A 32 -2.15 -17.28 21.31
N GLN A 33 -1.32 -16.27 21.50
CA GLN A 33 -1.73 -14.88 21.28
C GLN A 33 -1.86 -14.56 19.79
N ARG A 34 -0.98 -15.12 18.97
CA ARG A 34 -0.90 -14.98 17.52
C ARG A 34 -0.93 -16.35 16.88
N LEU A 35 -1.59 -16.45 15.73
CA LEU A 35 -1.62 -17.65 14.91
C LEU A 35 -1.15 -17.32 13.49
N ILE A 36 -0.52 -18.31 12.87
CA ILE A 36 -0.12 -18.23 11.46
C ILE A 36 -0.91 -19.29 10.68
N PHE A 37 -1.77 -18.83 9.79
CA PHE A 37 -2.52 -19.69 8.88
C PHE A 37 -1.67 -19.98 7.64
N MET A 38 -1.29 -21.23 7.46
CA MET A 38 -0.53 -21.71 6.30
C MET A 38 -1.49 -22.08 5.18
N SER A 39 -1.37 -21.39 4.04
CA SER A 39 -2.17 -21.66 2.85
C SER A 39 -1.27 -21.91 1.65
N ARG A 40 -1.68 -22.83 0.77
CA ARG A 40 -1.14 -22.96 -0.57
C ARG A 40 -2.03 -22.18 -1.52
N ARG A 41 -1.61 -21.00 -1.91
CA ARG A 41 -2.31 -20.21 -2.91
C ARG A 41 -1.72 -20.51 -4.29
N VAL A 42 -2.58 -20.87 -5.21
CA VAL A 42 -2.23 -21.04 -6.63
C VAL A 42 -2.31 -19.66 -7.29
N GLY A 43 -1.22 -19.20 -7.93
CA GLY A 43 -1.20 -17.94 -8.66
C GLY A 43 -0.38 -16.82 -8.00
N ALA A 44 -0.40 -15.63 -8.60
CA ALA A 44 0.29 -14.45 -8.08
C ALA A 44 -0.50 -13.86 -6.89
N GLY A 45 -0.17 -14.29 -5.67
CA GLY A 45 -0.78 -13.81 -4.43
C GLY A 45 0.23 -13.18 -3.49
N LYS A 46 -0.26 -12.49 -2.44
CA LYS A 46 0.59 -11.97 -1.35
C LYS A 46 1.30 -13.12 -0.66
N ALA A 47 2.52 -12.86 -0.22
CA ALA A 47 3.27 -13.80 0.62
C ALA A 47 2.70 -13.84 2.05
N ALA A 48 2.22 -12.69 2.55
CA ALA A 48 1.59 -12.57 3.84
C ALA A 48 0.41 -11.58 3.83
N TRP A 49 -0.63 -11.88 4.62
CA TRP A 49 -1.84 -11.03 4.74
C TRP A 49 -2.47 -11.18 6.12
N LEU A 50 -3.29 -10.20 6.51
CA LEU A 50 -4.16 -10.38 7.67
C LEU A 50 -5.35 -11.27 7.30
N VAL A 51 -5.59 -12.32 8.07
CA VAL A 51 -6.85 -13.08 8.01
C VAL A 51 -7.88 -12.30 8.83
N SER A 52 -8.55 -11.33 8.18
CA SER A 52 -9.54 -10.45 8.82
C SER A 52 -10.96 -11.01 8.78
N HIS A 53 -11.20 -12.04 8.00
CA HIS A 53 -12.49 -12.70 7.84
C HIS A 53 -12.30 -14.19 7.56
N LYS A 54 -13.29 -15.02 7.92
CA LYS A 54 -13.29 -16.48 7.66
C LYS A 54 -13.10 -16.83 6.18
N ALA A 55 -13.54 -15.98 5.27
CA ALA A 55 -13.34 -16.13 3.83
C ALA A 55 -11.87 -16.32 3.43
N TYR A 56 -10.93 -15.72 4.15
CA TYR A 56 -9.49 -15.86 3.88
C TYR A 56 -8.94 -17.25 4.17
N LEU A 57 -9.70 -18.11 4.86
CA LEU A 57 -9.38 -19.53 5.05
C LEU A 57 -9.81 -20.38 3.86
N ALA A 58 -10.60 -19.85 2.91
CA ALA A 58 -10.91 -20.49 1.66
C ALA A 58 -9.69 -20.46 0.73
N GLU A 59 -9.53 -21.48 -0.11
CA GLU A 59 -8.50 -21.54 -1.15
C GLU A 59 -8.93 -20.77 -2.40
N ALA A 60 -9.43 -19.54 -2.22
CA ALA A 60 -9.83 -18.67 -3.29
C ALA A 60 -8.66 -17.77 -3.71
N GLU A 61 -8.48 -17.59 -5.02
CA GLU A 61 -7.58 -16.58 -5.54
C GLU A 61 -8.00 -15.19 -5.02
N GLU A 62 -7.03 -14.31 -4.79
CA GLU A 62 -7.35 -12.92 -4.44
C GLU A 62 -8.18 -12.26 -5.55
N GLY A 63 -9.01 -11.31 -5.17
CA GLY A 63 -9.88 -10.60 -6.10
C GLY A 63 -10.67 -9.51 -5.39
N LEU A 64 -11.61 -8.91 -6.08
CA LEU A 64 -12.43 -7.83 -5.52
C LEU A 64 -13.29 -8.27 -4.34
N TRP A 65 -13.48 -9.59 -4.12
CA TRP A 65 -14.11 -10.11 -2.92
C TRP A 65 -13.41 -9.68 -1.63
N CYS A 66 -12.11 -9.34 -1.69
CA CYS A 66 -11.38 -8.78 -0.55
C CYS A 66 -11.95 -7.43 -0.10
N LEU A 67 -12.64 -6.70 -0.98
CA LEU A 67 -13.27 -5.41 -0.72
C LEU A 67 -14.80 -5.50 -0.51
N ASP A 68 -15.41 -6.67 -0.79
CA ASP A 68 -16.87 -6.86 -0.74
C ASP A 68 -17.26 -7.87 0.32
N SER A 69 -17.83 -7.39 1.43
CA SER A 69 -18.26 -8.25 2.53
C SER A 69 -19.37 -9.24 2.13
N ASN A 70 -20.21 -8.93 1.14
CA ASN A 70 -21.22 -9.87 0.64
C ASN A 70 -20.54 -11.10 0.00
N GLN A 71 -19.48 -10.87 -0.80
CA GLN A 71 -18.72 -11.98 -1.41
C GLN A 71 -17.91 -12.73 -0.36
N GLN A 72 -17.36 -12.04 0.65
CA GLN A 72 -16.70 -12.69 1.79
C GLN A 72 -17.63 -13.65 2.52
N ASP A 73 -18.87 -13.25 2.78
CA ASP A 73 -19.88 -14.10 3.42
C ASP A 73 -20.20 -15.35 2.59
N VAL A 74 -20.25 -15.23 1.26
CA VAL A 74 -20.46 -16.38 0.35
C VAL A 74 -19.28 -17.35 0.43
N LEU A 75 -18.04 -16.85 0.38
CA LEU A 75 -16.83 -17.67 0.50
C LEU A 75 -16.72 -18.32 1.90
N ALA A 76 -17.06 -17.58 2.96
CA ALA A 76 -17.02 -18.08 4.33
C ALA A 76 -17.93 -19.30 4.55
N ARG A 77 -19.08 -19.38 3.86
CA ARG A 77 -19.99 -20.55 3.91
C ARG A 77 -19.37 -21.82 3.34
N GLN A 78 -18.36 -21.70 2.48
CA GLN A 78 -17.63 -22.84 1.92
C GLN A 78 -16.60 -23.39 2.90
N VAL A 79 -16.21 -22.61 3.91
CA VAL A 79 -15.24 -23.00 4.93
C VAL A 79 -15.98 -23.60 6.11
N GLN A 80 -15.98 -24.94 6.19
CA GLN A 80 -16.58 -25.69 7.29
C GLN A 80 -15.54 -26.05 8.37
N ASP A 81 -16.01 -26.49 9.52
CA ASP A 81 -15.19 -27.00 10.63
C ASP A 81 -14.16 -25.97 11.19
N VAL A 82 -14.52 -24.69 11.23
CA VAL A 82 -13.72 -23.67 11.93
C VAL A 82 -14.22 -23.57 13.36
N PRO A 83 -13.37 -23.81 14.37
CA PRO A 83 -13.77 -23.65 15.76
C PRO A 83 -14.11 -22.20 16.11
N GLN A 84 -15.06 -21.99 17.00
CA GLN A 84 -15.50 -20.65 17.40
C GLN A 84 -14.35 -19.80 17.93
N TRP A 85 -13.45 -20.36 18.74
CA TRP A 85 -12.29 -19.64 19.26
C TRP A 85 -11.37 -19.11 18.15
N LEU A 86 -11.25 -19.81 17.02
CA LEU A 86 -10.47 -19.37 15.86
C LEU A 86 -11.19 -18.23 15.12
N GLU A 87 -12.51 -18.29 14.97
CA GLU A 87 -13.30 -17.17 14.43
C GLU A 87 -13.17 -15.91 15.30
N GLU A 88 -13.18 -16.07 16.63
CA GLU A 88 -12.94 -14.95 17.57
C GLU A 88 -11.52 -14.36 17.43
N LYS A 89 -10.51 -15.21 17.24
CA LYS A 89 -9.12 -14.78 16.97
C LYS A 89 -9.01 -14.02 15.64
N ILE A 90 -9.68 -14.51 14.59
CA ILE A 90 -9.75 -13.83 13.29
C ILE A 90 -10.38 -12.44 13.44
N ALA A 91 -11.53 -12.37 14.11
CA ALA A 91 -12.23 -11.10 14.36
C ALA A 91 -11.39 -10.11 15.19
N ALA A 92 -10.53 -10.62 16.08
CA ALA A 92 -9.59 -9.82 16.86
C ALA A 92 -8.30 -9.43 16.09
N GLY A 93 -8.16 -9.84 14.82
CA GLY A 93 -6.95 -9.59 14.02
C GLY A 93 -5.71 -10.37 14.49
N GLY A 94 -5.93 -11.49 15.18
CA GLY A 94 -4.86 -12.33 15.76
C GLY A 94 -4.30 -13.40 14.83
N VAL A 95 -4.71 -13.43 13.55
CA VAL A 95 -4.31 -14.48 12.59
C VAL A 95 -3.64 -13.84 11.37
N MET A 96 -2.40 -14.25 11.11
CA MET A 96 -1.65 -13.91 9.92
C MET A 96 -1.75 -15.06 8.91
N GLY A 97 -2.13 -14.79 7.68
CA GLY A 97 -2.00 -15.74 6.58
C GLY A 97 -0.60 -15.68 5.96
N VAL A 98 -0.04 -16.85 5.63
CA VAL A 98 1.25 -16.97 4.94
C VAL A 98 1.14 -18.00 3.83
N CYS A 99 1.70 -17.67 2.66
CA CYS A 99 1.78 -18.59 1.53
C CYS A 99 2.94 -19.59 1.74
N ALA A 100 2.61 -20.89 1.87
CA ALA A 100 3.58 -21.94 2.15
C ALA A 100 4.55 -22.24 0.99
N ASP A 101 4.15 -21.91 -0.23
CA ASP A 101 4.89 -22.28 -1.45
C ASP A 101 5.92 -21.21 -1.91
N LEU A 102 6.08 -20.12 -1.14
CA LEU A 102 7.05 -19.07 -1.46
C LEU A 102 8.38 -19.28 -0.73
N ALA A 103 9.49 -19.06 -1.43
CA ALA A 103 10.84 -19.14 -0.88
C ALA A 103 11.03 -18.24 0.36
N GLN A 104 10.35 -17.11 0.40
CA GLN A 104 10.44 -16.11 1.46
C GLN A 104 9.64 -16.45 2.73
N THR A 105 8.89 -17.57 2.75
CA THR A 105 8.05 -17.95 3.89
C THR A 105 8.85 -18.10 5.19
N GLN A 106 10.04 -18.67 5.12
CA GLN A 106 10.90 -18.85 6.31
C GLN A 106 11.36 -17.50 6.89
N GLU A 107 11.66 -16.53 6.04
CA GLU A 107 12.04 -15.18 6.47
C GLU A 107 10.86 -14.44 7.11
N LEU A 108 9.64 -14.62 6.56
CA LEU A 108 8.41 -14.05 7.12
C LEU A 108 8.10 -14.59 8.51
N LEU A 109 8.30 -15.92 8.73
CA LEU A 109 8.13 -16.57 10.02
C LEU A 109 9.18 -16.12 11.04
N ALA A 110 10.41 -15.88 10.60
CA ALA A 110 11.52 -15.44 11.45
C ALA A 110 11.46 -13.94 11.81
N ARG A 111 10.64 -13.15 11.11
CA ARG A 111 10.60 -11.70 11.27
C ARG A 111 10.00 -11.31 12.63
N LYS A 112 10.83 -10.71 13.48
CA LYS A 112 10.37 -10.08 14.74
C LYS A 112 9.93 -8.66 14.46
N GLU A 113 8.78 -8.29 15.01
CA GLU A 113 8.33 -6.90 14.99
C GLU A 113 9.30 -6.02 15.76
N ASN A 114 9.66 -4.92 15.14
CA ASN A 114 10.34 -3.82 15.83
C ASN A 114 9.31 -2.70 16.08
N ALA A 115 8.97 -2.50 17.33
CA ALA A 115 8.07 -1.42 17.77
C ALA A 115 8.74 -0.03 17.76
N ASP A 116 10.03 0.04 17.39
CA ASP A 116 10.79 1.28 17.38
C ASP A 116 10.31 2.20 16.24
N LYS A 117 10.57 3.49 16.40
CA LYS A 117 10.39 4.49 15.36
C LYS A 117 11.18 4.10 14.11
N LYS A 118 10.60 4.32 12.95
CA LYS A 118 11.10 3.86 11.65
C LYS A 118 12.13 4.79 11.04
N VAL A 119 13.02 4.22 10.24
CA VAL A 119 13.92 4.94 9.32
C VAL A 119 13.24 5.01 7.97
N VAL A 120 13.09 6.23 7.43
CA VAL A 120 12.45 6.48 6.13
C VAL A 120 13.45 7.13 5.19
N HIS A 121 13.70 6.51 4.05
CA HIS A 121 14.57 7.05 3.01
C HIS A 121 13.75 7.58 1.83
N ILE A 122 14.08 8.77 1.34
CA ILE A 122 13.36 9.46 0.26
C ILE A 122 14.30 9.66 -0.92
N LEU A 123 13.90 9.15 -2.08
CA LEU A 123 14.59 9.34 -3.35
C LEU A 123 13.99 10.50 -4.14
N ALA A 124 14.83 11.41 -4.59
CA ALA A 124 14.55 12.59 -5.39
C ALA A 124 13.89 13.76 -4.61
N MET A 125 14.63 14.85 -4.52
CA MET A 125 14.29 16.07 -3.75
C MET A 125 13.66 17.18 -4.62
N GLY A 126 12.86 16.78 -5.63
CA GLY A 126 12.04 17.70 -6.42
C GLY A 126 10.84 18.26 -5.64
N ASP A 127 9.88 18.87 -6.34
CA ASP A 127 8.69 19.50 -5.73
C ASP A 127 7.94 18.55 -4.76
N VAL A 128 7.73 17.29 -5.17
CA VAL A 128 7.02 16.29 -4.36
C VAL A 128 7.89 15.79 -3.21
N GLY A 129 9.11 15.30 -3.49
CA GLY A 129 9.96 14.69 -2.48
C GLY A 129 10.37 15.65 -1.37
N SER A 130 10.68 16.91 -1.69
CA SER A 130 10.97 17.93 -0.68
C SER A 130 9.76 18.29 0.19
N THR A 131 8.56 18.30 -0.40
CA THR A 131 7.32 18.52 0.36
C THR A 131 7.01 17.33 1.28
N VAL A 132 7.23 16.09 0.80
CA VAL A 132 7.11 14.87 1.61
C VAL A 132 8.11 14.91 2.77
N LEU A 133 9.39 15.25 2.49
CA LEU A 133 10.42 15.40 3.53
C LEU A 133 9.97 16.37 4.63
N MET A 134 9.53 17.57 4.24
CA MET A 134 9.09 18.58 5.21
C MET A 134 7.89 18.12 6.03
N ALA A 135 6.89 17.48 5.41
CA ALA A 135 5.72 16.99 6.11
C ALA A 135 6.06 15.85 7.08
N LEU A 136 6.91 14.89 6.68
CA LEU A 136 7.35 13.80 7.54
C LEU A 136 8.23 14.32 8.70
N ALA A 137 9.09 15.30 8.45
CA ALA A 137 9.91 15.91 9.50
C ALA A 137 9.04 16.58 10.58
N LEU A 138 8.01 17.31 10.19
CA LEU A 138 7.15 18.06 11.13
C LEU A 138 6.12 17.18 11.84
N LEU A 139 5.57 16.15 11.16
CA LEU A 139 4.42 15.37 11.63
C LEU A 139 4.80 13.97 12.12
N GLY A 140 6.00 13.47 11.81
CA GLY A 140 6.40 12.09 12.01
C GLY A 140 7.15 11.80 13.33
N GLY A 141 7.34 12.78 14.21
CA GLY A 141 8.19 12.63 15.39
C GLY A 141 7.79 11.55 16.40
N ASP A 142 6.57 11.02 16.30
CA ASP A 142 6.08 9.89 17.09
C ASP A 142 6.43 8.51 16.49
N CYS A 143 6.55 8.40 15.17
CA CYS A 143 6.75 7.13 14.47
C CYS A 143 7.98 7.07 13.54
N VAL A 144 8.61 8.20 13.25
CA VAL A 144 9.84 8.31 12.44
C VAL A 144 11.01 8.74 13.31
N ARG A 145 12.12 7.98 13.24
CA ARG A 145 13.36 8.28 13.95
C ARG A 145 14.31 9.11 13.09
N GLU A 146 14.42 8.77 11.82
CA GLU A 146 15.39 9.33 10.89
C GLU A 146 14.82 9.41 9.49
N LEU A 147 15.17 10.49 8.78
CA LEU A 147 14.86 10.71 7.37
C LEU A 147 16.15 10.75 6.58
N GLY A 148 16.40 9.72 5.76
CA GLY A 148 17.48 9.72 4.79
C GLY A 148 17.03 10.33 3.47
N ILE A 149 17.85 11.14 2.82
CA ILE A 149 17.51 11.77 1.54
C ILE A 149 18.61 11.54 0.51
N TYR A 150 18.19 11.27 -0.74
CA TYR A 150 19.07 11.09 -1.86
C TYR A 150 18.52 11.76 -3.13
N ASP A 151 19.38 12.47 -3.81
CA ASP A 151 19.16 13.05 -5.14
C ASP A 151 20.51 13.08 -5.88
N PHE A 152 20.49 13.02 -7.21
CA PHE A 152 21.72 13.20 -8.03
C PHE A 152 22.37 14.56 -7.81
N ASN A 153 21.61 15.56 -7.37
CA ASN A 153 22.14 16.85 -6.95
C ASN A 153 22.48 16.83 -5.45
N GLU A 154 23.68 16.41 -5.14
CA GLU A 154 24.18 16.31 -3.76
C GLU A 154 24.07 17.65 -2.99
N ARG A 155 24.33 18.79 -3.65
CA ARG A 155 24.21 20.11 -3.02
C ARG A 155 22.76 20.41 -2.60
N LEU A 156 21.78 19.94 -3.36
CA LEU A 156 20.37 20.05 -3.00
C LEU A 156 20.06 19.23 -1.73
N CYS A 157 20.59 18.02 -1.62
CA CYS A 157 20.45 17.19 -0.42
C CYS A 157 21.12 17.85 0.80
N GLN A 158 22.35 18.36 0.65
CA GLN A 158 23.06 19.07 1.72
C GLN A 158 22.28 20.30 2.20
N ARG A 159 21.67 21.05 1.28
CA ARG A 159 20.81 22.19 1.65
C ARG A 159 19.63 21.72 2.50
N TRP A 160 18.90 20.67 2.08
CA TRP A 160 17.74 20.18 2.82
C TRP A 160 18.14 19.63 4.20
N GLU A 161 19.25 18.90 4.31
CA GLU A 161 19.78 18.41 5.58
C GLU A 161 20.05 19.58 6.53
N HIS A 162 20.78 20.61 6.07
CA HIS A 162 21.09 21.77 6.89
C HIS A 162 19.84 22.55 7.32
N GLU A 163 18.90 22.83 6.41
CA GLU A 163 17.73 23.64 6.73
C GLU A 163 16.74 22.90 7.64
N ILE A 164 16.46 21.60 7.38
CA ILE A 164 15.48 20.85 8.17
C ILE A 164 16.01 20.56 9.58
N ASN A 165 17.29 20.22 9.74
CA ASN A 165 17.88 19.96 11.06
C ASN A 165 18.00 21.23 11.94
N GLN A 166 17.73 22.41 11.40
CA GLN A 166 17.63 23.65 12.17
C GLN A 166 16.20 23.92 12.69
N ILE A 167 15.22 23.12 12.29
CA ILE A 167 13.84 23.23 12.76
C ILE A 167 13.74 22.43 14.07
N ALA A 168 13.42 23.10 15.19
CA ALA A 168 13.32 22.43 16.48
C ALA A 168 12.25 23.09 17.37
N TYR A 169 11.70 22.32 18.28
CA TYR A 169 10.89 22.84 19.37
C TYR A 169 11.81 23.35 20.50
N PRO A 170 11.62 24.59 21.03
CA PRO A 170 12.39 25.05 22.16
C PRO A 170 12.31 24.06 23.34
N TRP A 171 13.48 23.70 23.88
CA TRP A 171 13.67 22.76 24.98
C TRP A 171 13.19 21.30 24.73
N ALA A 172 12.89 20.96 23.44
CA ALA A 172 12.57 19.59 23.00
C ALA A 172 13.27 19.33 21.63
N TYR A 173 14.60 19.48 21.61
CA TYR A 173 15.41 19.51 20.40
C TYR A 173 15.45 18.19 19.64
N ASP A 174 15.22 17.05 20.32
CA ASP A 174 15.18 15.70 19.73
C ASP A 174 13.76 15.22 19.39
N ARG A 175 12.77 16.13 19.38
CA ARG A 175 11.38 15.79 19.14
C ARG A 175 11.10 15.43 17.67
N LEU A 176 11.82 16.07 16.76
CA LEU A 176 11.69 15.85 15.31
C LEU A 176 12.73 14.83 14.82
N PRO A 177 12.43 14.05 13.78
CA PRO A 177 13.39 13.12 13.20
C PRO A 177 14.56 13.89 12.58
N ALA A 178 15.78 13.36 12.76
CA ALA A 178 16.97 13.89 12.11
C ALA A 178 16.95 13.58 10.60
N VAL A 179 17.47 14.51 9.80
CA VAL A 179 17.67 14.32 8.36
C VAL A 179 19.14 14.09 8.05
N ARG A 180 19.47 13.12 7.20
CA ARG A 180 20.82 12.88 6.69
C ARG A 180 20.87 12.65 5.20
N VAL A 181 21.95 13.10 4.56
CA VAL A 181 22.24 12.81 3.16
C VAL A 181 22.73 11.37 3.03
N LEU A 182 22.26 10.66 2.00
CA LEU A 182 22.61 9.28 1.70
C LEU A 182 23.47 9.19 0.45
N THR A 183 24.22 8.09 0.36
CA THR A 183 24.76 7.56 -0.90
C THR A 183 23.80 6.53 -1.50
N GLU A 184 23.95 6.18 -2.78
CA GLU A 184 23.01 5.26 -3.46
C GLU A 184 23.02 3.86 -2.82
N ASP A 185 24.13 3.37 -2.33
CA ASP A 185 24.28 2.07 -1.65
C ASP A 185 23.59 2.02 -0.27
N GLN A 186 23.24 3.18 0.31
CA GLN A 186 22.54 3.28 1.58
C GLN A 186 21.01 3.32 1.43
N LEU A 187 20.49 3.47 0.21
CA LEU A 187 19.07 3.72 -0.03
C LEU A 187 18.13 2.69 0.62
N PHE A 188 18.53 1.41 0.65
CA PHE A 188 17.70 0.32 1.17
C PHE A 188 18.08 -0.11 2.61
N GLN A 189 18.89 0.68 3.32
CA GLN A 189 19.20 0.48 4.73
C GLN A 189 18.15 1.17 5.63
N CYS A 190 16.87 0.89 5.40
CA CYS A 190 15.74 1.56 6.03
C CYS A 190 14.54 0.63 6.21
N ASP A 191 13.54 1.09 6.98
CA ASP A 191 12.25 0.42 7.13
C ASP A 191 11.29 0.79 5.98
N VAL A 192 11.42 2.01 5.42
CA VAL A 192 10.58 2.51 4.34
C VAL A 192 11.42 3.25 3.32
N PHE A 193 11.34 2.83 2.07
CA PHE A 193 11.92 3.53 0.94
C PHE A 193 10.82 4.24 0.14
N VAL A 194 10.92 5.56 -0.02
CA VAL A 194 9.93 6.41 -0.69
C VAL A 194 10.45 6.84 -2.05
N PHE A 195 9.82 6.36 -3.11
CA PHE A 195 10.17 6.66 -4.49
C PHE A 195 9.39 7.87 -5.00
N CYS A 196 10.06 9.03 -5.11
CA CYS A 196 9.50 10.28 -5.65
C CYS A 196 10.13 10.68 -7.00
N ALA A 197 11.05 9.86 -7.57
CA ALA A 197 11.69 10.19 -8.82
C ALA A 197 10.74 10.11 -10.01
N SER A 198 10.75 11.11 -10.87
CA SER A 198 9.90 11.17 -12.06
C SER A 198 10.65 11.91 -13.17
N LYS A 199 10.47 11.47 -14.40
CA LYS A 199 10.91 12.22 -15.56
C LYS A 199 9.90 13.33 -15.83
N SER A 200 10.39 14.52 -16.20
CA SER A 200 9.53 15.68 -16.48
C SER A 200 8.47 15.33 -17.53
N ILE A 201 7.23 15.74 -17.27
CA ILE A 201 6.14 15.66 -18.24
C ILE A 201 6.51 16.48 -19.47
N PRO A 202 6.26 16.00 -20.72
CA PRO A 202 6.41 16.81 -21.91
C PRO A 202 5.71 18.16 -21.78
N ALA A 203 6.31 19.21 -22.31
CA ALA A 203 5.73 20.55 -22.26
C ALA A 203 4.34 20.56 -22.92
N ILE A 204 3.46 21.44 -22.44
CA ILE A 204 2.13 21.64 -23.05
C ILE A 204 2.34 22.03 -24.52
N GLY A 205 1.78 21.22 -25.44
CA GLY A 205 1.95 21.40 -26.89
C GLY A 205 3.03 20.54 -27.53
N ALA A 206 3.70 19.65 -26.80
CA ALA A 206 4.54 18.62 -27.41
C ALA A 206 3.67 17.63 -28.21
N ASP A 207 4.16 17.23 -29.39
CA ASP A 207 3.48 16.30 -30.29
C ASP A 207 3.62 14.84 -29.80
N VAL A 208 3.01 14.55 -28.64
CA VAL A 208 2.98 13.22 -28.03
C VAL A 208 1.53 12.75 -28.03
N GLN A 209 1.24 11.71 -28.80
CA GLN A 209 -0.12 11.18 -28.97
C GLN A 209 -0.74 10.65 -27.65
N ASP A 210 0.10 10.12 -26.72
CA ASP A 210 -0.33 9.68 -25.40
C ASP A 210 0.71 10.09 -24.34
N VAL A 211 0.47 11.22 -23.70
CA VAL A 211 1.35 11.79 -22.64
C VAL A 211 1.47 10.84 -21.45
N ARG A 212 0.42 10.09 -21.11
CA ARG A 212 0.43 9.17 -19.97
C ARG A 212 1.24 7.92 -20.24
N MET A 213 1.10 7.35 -21.44
CA MET A 213 1.89 6.18 -21.82
C MET A 213 3.37 6.54 -21.90
N ALA A 214 3.74 7.68 -22.50
CA ALA A 214 5.13 8.16 -22.53
C ALA A 214 5.69 8.42 -21.11
N GLN A 215 4.88 8.96 -20.22
CA GLN A 215 5.24 9.15 -18.81
C GLN A 215 5.41 7.81 -18.09
N TYR A 216 4.50 6.86 -18.31
CA TYR A 216 4.59 5.53 -17.74
C TYR A 216 5.86 4.81 -18.19
N GLU A 217 6.16 4.75 -19.48
CA GLU A 217 7.35 4.09 -20.02
C GLU A 217 8.65 4.68 -19.40
N ALA A 218 8.73 6.01 -19.36
CA ALA A 218 9.90 6.69 -18.81
C ALA A 218 10.08 6.44 -17.31
N ASN A 219 9.02 6.51 -16.52
CA ASN A 219 9.06 6.32 -15.08
C ASN A 219 9.17 4.83 -14.72
N SER A 220 8.57 3.92 -15.51
CA SER A 220 8.72 2.48 -15.36
C SER A 220 10.19 2.03 -15.49
N ALA A 221 10.92 2.58 -16.47
CA ALA A 221 12.35 2.30 -16.61
C ALA A 221 13.16 2.75 -15.39
N ILE A 222 12.84 3.92 -14.83
CA ILE A 222 13.51 4.43 -13.64
C ILE A 222 13.21 3.54 -12.43
N ILE A 223 11.92 3.31 -12.11
CA ILE A 223 11.53 2.57 -10.91
C ILE A 223 11.98 1.11 -10.96
N SER A 224 11.99 0.50 -12.14
CA SER A 224 12.46 -0.88 -12.34
C SER A 224 13.93 -1.06 -11.93
N ARG A 225 14.80 -0.06 -12.20
CA ARG A 225 16.19 -0.06 -11.71
C ARG A 225 16.24 -0.13 -10.17
N TYR A 226 15.42 0.67 -9.49
CA TYR A 226 15.36 0.65 -8.02
C TYR A 226 14.72 -0.62 -7.48
N GLY A 227 13.84 -1.27 -8.22
CA GLY A 227 13.33 -2.61 -7.89
C GLY A 227 14.45 -3.66 -7.89
N VAL A 228 15.32 -3.65 -8.89
CA VAL A 228 16.50 -4.53 -8.95
C VAL A 228 17.46 -4.24 -7.80
N LEU A 229 17.78 -2.97 -7.53
CA LEU A 229 18.63 -2.56 -6.40
C LEU A 229 18.04 -2.98 -5.04
N ALA A 230 16.72 -2.88 -4.86
CA ALA A 230 16.04 -3.35 -3.65
C ALA A 230 16.21 -4.86 -3.44
N ARG A 231 16.07 -5.65 -4.52
CA ARG A 231 16.33 -7.08 -4.50
C ARG A 231 17.79 -7.38 -4.14
N GLU A 232 18.75 -6.76 -4.82
CA GLU A 232 20.18 -6.95 -4.58
C GLU A 232 20.60 -6.61 -3.13
N ALA A 233 19.92 -5.61 -2.53
CA ALA A 233 20.10 -5.23 -1.13
C ALA A 233 19.37 -6.17 -0.15
N GLY A 234 18.58 -7.13 -0.61
CA GLY A 234 17.73 -7.97 0.24
C GLY A 234 16.69 -7.15 1.03
N PHE A 235 16.15 -6.08 0.45
CA PHE A 235 15.27 -5.14 1.13
C PHE A 235 14.00 -5.79 1.64
N GLN A 236 13.77 -5.69 2.95
CA GLN A 236 12.61 -6.27 3.62
C GLN A 236 11.55 -5.24 4.07
N GLY A 237 11.84 -3.95 3.89
CA GLY A 237 10.96 -2.84 4.28
C GLY A 237 9.82 -2.59 3.29
N LEU A 238 9.13 -1.48 3.49
CA LEU A 238 8.07 -0.99 2.61
C LEU A 238 8.68 -0.18 1.45
N PHE A 239 8.38 -0.56 0.20
CA PHE A 239 8.66 0.23 -0.99
C PHE A 239 7.45 1.10 -1.34
N ALA A 240 7.51 2.38 -1.00
CA ALA A 240 6.43 3.34 -1.15
C ALA A 240 6.55 4.10 -2.48
N VAL A 241 5.64 3.88 -3.40
CA VAL A 241 5.61 4.52 -4.72
C VAL A 241 4.75 5.78 -4.66
N VAL A 242 5.35 6.94 -4.95
CA VAL A 242 4.68 8.26 -4.95
C VAL A 242 4.57 8.85 -6.35
N SER A 243 5.44 8.44 -7.27
CA SER A 243 5.46 8.95 -8.64
C SER A 243 4.33 8.38 -9.50
N ASP A 244 3.85 9.19 -10.44
CA ASP A 244 2.79 8.82 -11.38
C ASP A 244 3.31 8.08 -12.64
N PRO A 245 2.48 7.16 -13.19
CA PRO A 245 1.20 6.65 -12.67
C PRO A 245 1.42 5.60 -11.56
N VAL A 246 0.93 5.92 -10.35
CA VAL A 246 1.26 5.22 -9.10
C VAL A 246 1.02 3.71 -9.18
N ASP A 247 -0.18 3.30 -9.56
CA ASP A 247 -0.63 1.90 -9.51
C ASP A 247 0.16 1.03 -10.51
N GLN A 248 0.36 1.53 -11.72
CA GLN A 248 1.15 0.86 -12.76
C GLN A 248 2.63 0.78 -12.38
N LEU A 249 3.18 1.82 -11.73
CA LEU A 249 4.57 1.81 -11.27
C LEU A 249 4.78 0.82 -10.12
N CYS A 250 3.78 0.60 -9.26
CA CYS A 250 3.82 -0.49 -8.27
C CYS A 250 3.98 -1.85 -8.96
N CYS A 251 3.22 -2.10 -10.02
CA CYS A 251 3.35 -3.31 -10.83
C CYS A 251 4.74 -3.43 -11.47
N SER A 252 5.25 -2.31 -12.02
CA SER A 252 6.56 -2.28 -12.68
C SER A 252 7.70 -2.64 -11.71
N VAL A 253 7.74 -2.04 -10.52
CA VAL A 253 8.80 -2.31 -9.54
C VAL A 253 8.73 -3.73 -8.99
N TRP A 254 7.51 -4.21 -8.68
CA TRP A 254 7.31 -5.58 -8.24
C TRP A 254 7.78 -6.59 -9.28
N ARG A 255 7.34 -6.43 -10.54
CA ARG A 255 7.74 -7.34 -11.63
C ARG A 255 9.24 -7.28 -11.94
N ALA A 256 9.84 -6.09 -11.89
CA ALA A 256 11.26 -5.93 -12.16
C ALA A 256 12.13 -6.58 -11.07
N SER A 257 11.76 -6.44 -9.79
CA SER A 257 12.49 -7.03 -8.68
C SER A 257 12.43 -8.57 -8.67
N ASN A 258 11.37 -9.16 -9.24
CA ASN A 258 11.14 -10.62 -9.26
C ASN A 258 11.62 -11.29 -10.56
N ARG A 259 12.60 -10.68 -11.24
CA ARG A 259 13.26 -11.26 -12.43
C ARG A 259 14.75 -11.42 -12.19
N ASP A 260 15.28 -12.55 -12.64
CA ASP A 260 16.72 -12.81 -12.64
C ASP A 260 17.47 -11.92 -13.66
N ALA A 261 18.80 -12.03 -13.69
CA ALA A 261 19.65 -11.28 -14.64
C ALA A 261 19.37 -11.63 -16.12
N MET A 262 18.69 -12.74 -16.41
CA MET A 262 18.27 -13.15 -17.75
C MET A 262 16.84 -12.70 -18.08
N GLY A 263 16.15 -12.05 -17.14
CA GLY A 263 14.78 -11.58 -17.29
C GLY A 263 13.69 -12.62 -16.99
N ASN A 264 14.04 -13.82 -16.53
CA ASN A 264 13.08 -14.84 -16.15
C ASN A 264 12.48 -14.52 -14.78
N TRP A 265 11.21 -14.82 -14.61
CA TRP A 265 10.55 -14.71 -13.31
C TRP A 265 11.06 -15.79 -12.35
N ASP A 266 11.54 -15.40 -11.16
CA ASP A 266 11.99 -16.30 -10.11
C ASP A 266 11.31 -16.07 -8.74
N GLY A 267 10.65 -14.93 -8.54
CA GLY A 267 9.93 -14.63 -7.31
C GLY A 267 10.79 -14.33 -6.10
N GLU A 268 12.09 -14.04 -6.29
CA GLU A 268 13.05 -13.78 -5.20
C GLU A 268 13.24 -12.29 -4.88
N GLY A 269 12.39 -11.42 -5.43
CA GLY A 269 12.42 -9.97 -5.22
C GLY A 269 11.49 -9.50 -4.12
N LEU A 270 10.96 -8.30 -4.30
CA LEU A 270 9.99 -7.71 -3.38
C LEU A 270 8.70 -8.54 -3.35
N ARG A 271 8.21 -8.84 -2.17
CA ARG A 271 6.89 -9.45 -2.02
C ARG A 271 5.82 -8.44 -2.47
N PRO A 272 4.67 -8.90 -3.02
CA PRO A 272 3.63 -8.00 -3.51
C PRO A 272 3.16 -6.98 -2.46
N GLU A 273 2.98 -7.42 -1.21
CA GLU A 273 2.54 -6.57 -0.10
C GLU A 273 3.61 -5.60 0.42
N GLN A 274 4.88 -5.76 0.04
CA GLN A 274 5.94 -4.78 0.36
C GLN A 274 5.87 -3.53 -0.51
N VAL A 275 5.15 -3.58 -1.63
CA VAL A 275 4.99 -2.44 -2.53
C VAL A 275 3.63 -1.81 -2.30
N GLN A 276 3.60 -0.52 -1.99
CA GLN A 276 2.36 0.24 -1.85
C GLN A 276 2.45 1.56 -2.63
N GLY A 277 1.33 1.94 -3.23
CA GLY A 277 1.23 3.18 -4.01
C GLY A 277 0.50 4.29 -3.25
N TYR A 278 1.10 5.46 -3.17
CA TYR A 278 0.61 6.59 -2.39
C TYR A 278 0.06 7.70 -3.30
N GLY A 279 -1.08 7.44 -3.96
CA GLY A 279 -1.78 8.37 -4.84
C GLY A 279 -3.23 8.65 -4.43
N LEU A 280 -3.92 7.66 -3.84
CA LEU A 280 -5.36 7.73 -3.61
C LEU A 280 -5.77 8.69 -2.45
N GLY A 281 -4.87 8.97 -1.51
CA GLY A 281 -5.16 9.84 -0.36
C GLY A 281 -5.64 11.23 -0.75
N VAL A 282 -5.00 11.87 -1.75
CA VAL A 282 -5.44 13.17 -2.25
C VAL A 282 -6.77 13.11 -2.98
N MET A 283 -7.08 11.98 -3.64
CA MET A 283 -8.36 11.81 -4.32
C MET A 283 -9.52 11.74 -3.32
N ASN A 284 -9.34 11.00 -2.23
CA ASN A 284 -10.28 11.03 -1.11
C ASN A 284 -10.43 12.45 -0.52
N SER A 285 -9.32 13.18 -0.33
CA SER A 285 -9.35 14.54 0.22
C SER A 285 -10.04 15.55 -0.70
N ARG A 286 -9.84 15.44 -2.03
CA ARG A 286 -10.53 16.28 -3.02
C ARG A 286 -12.03 16.00 -3.05
N ALA A 287 -12.44 14.73 -3.02
CA ALA A 287 -13.86 14.37 -2.93
C ALA A 287 -14.49 14.95 -1.67
N ALA A 288 -13.81 14.87 -0.52
CA ALA A 288 -14.27 15.49 0.72
C ALA A 288 -14.33 17.03 0.63
N TYR A 289 -13.38 17.66 -0.08
CA TYR A 289 -13.39 19.10 -0.32
C TYR A 289 -14.66 19.55 -1.07
N TYR A 290 -15.00 18.86 -2.17
CA TYR A 290 -16.24 19.17 -2.91
C TYR A 290 -17.50 18.79 -2.14
N ALA A 291 -17.48 17.68 -1.39
CA ALA A 291 -18.61 17.27 -0.55
C ALA A 291 -18.95 18.28 0.57
N LYS A 292 -17.97 19.05 1.03
CA LYS A 292 -18.21 20.15 1.99
C LYS A 292 -18.83 21.38 1.36
N GLN A 293 -18.75 21.53 0.03
CA GLN A 293 -19.26 22.70 -0.68
C GLN A 293 -20.64 22.49 -1.31
N ASP A 294 -21.04 21.24 -1.57
CA ASP A 294 -22.31 20.90 -2.19
C ASP A 294 -23.03 19.84 -1.37
N ALA A 295 -24.22 20.21 -0.86
CA ALA A 295 -25.06 19.37 -0.01
C ALA A 295 -25.44 18.03 -0.67
N ARG A 296 -25.47 17.95 -2.01
CA ARG A 296 -25.76 16.71 -2.74
C ARG A 296 -24.71 15.61 -2.48
N PHE A 297 -23.49 15.99 -2.18
CA PHE A 297 -22.37 15.07 -1.93
C PHE A 297 -22.05 14.86 -0.44
N GLN A 298 -22.83 15.47 0.47
CA GLN A 298 -22.51 15.47 1.90
C GLN A 298 -22.41 14.07 2.51
N SER A 299 -23.15 13.08 1.99
CA SER A 299 -23.04 11.67 2.40
C SER A 299 -21.62 11.10 2.22
N PHE A 300 -20.82 11.63 1.30
CA PHE A 300 -19.43 11.20 1.12
C PHE A 300 -18.60 11.36 2.39
N LEU A 301 -18.86 12.35 3.20
CA LEU A 301 -18.06 12.63 4.40
C LEU A 301 -18.13 11.53 5.47
N THR A 302 -19.18 10.71 5.46
CA THR A 302 -19.39 9.62 6.42
C THR A 302 -19.44 8.24 5.78
N GLU A 303 -20.04 8.12 4.60
CA GLU A 303 -20.33 6.86 3.92
C GLU A 303 -19.55 6.66 2.63
N GLY A 304 -18.89 7.72 2.12
CA GLY A 304 -18.19 7.70 0.87
C GLY A 304 -16.88 6.93 0.94
N ARG A 305 -16.45 6.43 -0.24
CA ARG A 305 -15.14 5.75 -0.41
C ARG A 305 -14.50 6.13 -1.73
N ALA A 306 -13.16 6.09 -1.73
CA ALA A 306 -12.34 6.20 -2.93
C ALA A 306 -11.73 4.84 -3.26
N TYR A 307 -11.78 4.46 -4.53
CA TYR A 307 -11.22 3.22 -5.06
C TYR A 307 -10.51 3.47 -6.38
N GLY A 308 -9.68 2.50 -6.78
CA GLY A 308 -9.01 2.51 -8.09
C GLY A 308 -7.74 3.33 -8.13
N PRO A 309 -7.20 3.59 -9.33
CA PRO A 309 -5.93 4.28 -9.49
C PRO A 309 -6.05 5.79 -9.26
N HIS A 310 -4.90 6.40 -9.01
CA HIS A 310 -4.73 7.85 -9.07
C HIS A 310 -4.84 8.33 -10.53
N GLY A 311 -6.05 8.60 -11.00
CA GLY A 311 -6.22 9.07 -12.39
C GLY A 311 -7.63 8.90 -12.95
N GLN A 312 -7.72 8.62 -14.27
CA GLN A 312 -9.01 8.62 -14.99
C GLN A 312 -9.94 7.47 -14.60
N GLN A 313 -9.39 6.32 -14.21
CA GLN A 313 -10.20 5.18 -13.73
C GLN A 313 -10.53 5.27 -12.24
N LEU A 314 -10.32 6.43 -11.61
CA LEU A 314 -10.74 6.66 -10.23
C LEU A 314 -12.24 6.40 -10.06
N VAL A 315 -12.59 5.80 -8.93
CA VAL A 315 -13.98 5.61 -8.52
C VAL A 315 -14.19 6.27 -7.16
N ILE A 316 -14.98 7.33 -7.14
CA ILE A 316 -15.49 7.93 -5.90
C ILE A 316 -16.93 7.45 -5.70
N ALA A 317 -17.17 6.61 -4.71
CA ALA A 317 -18.51 6.26 -4.27
C ALA A 317 -19.03 7.38 -3.35
N ASN A 318 -20.10 8.08 -3.76
CA ASN A 318 -20.72 9.14 -2.94
C ASN A 318 -21.19 8.63 -1.57
N SER A 319 -21.64 7.40 -1.53
CA SER A 319 -21.99 6.60 -0.37
C SER A 319 -21.86 5.12 -0.76
N VAL A 320 -21.44 4.25 0.15
CA VAL A 320 -21.52 2.80 -0.08
C VAL A 320 -22.92 2.29 0.34
N THR A 321 -23.49 2.85 1.38
CA THR A 321 -24.81 2.44 1.91
C THR A 321 -25.98 2.92 1.05
N HIS A 322 -25.89 4.16 0.57
CA HIS A 322 -26.93 4.82 -0.24
C HIS A 322 -26.32 5.26 -1.60
N TYR A 323 -25.76 4.29 -2.32
CA TYR A 323 -25.06 4.56 -3.56
C TYR A 323 -25.98 5.15 -4.63
N ASP A 324 -25.60 6.33 -5.12
CA ASP A 324 -26.19 6.95 -6.30
C ASP A 324 -25.16 7.04 -7.40
N HIS A 325 -25.40 6.35 -8.51
CA HIS A 325 -24.45 6.24 -9.61
C HIS A 325 -24.17 7.61 -10.28
N ALA A 326 -25.20 8.44 -10.45
CA ALA A 326 -25.04 9.75 -11.10
C ALA A 326 -24.23 10.70 -10.22
N LEU A 327 -24.53 10.78 -8.93
CA LEU A 327 -23.77 11.58 -7.97
C LEU A 327 -22.33 11.06 -7.83
N SER A 328 -22.15 9.75 -7.81
CA SER A 328 -20.83 9.13 -7.77
C SER A 328 -19.99 9.48 -9.00
N MET A 329 -20.57 9.44 -10.20
CA MET A 329 -19.90 9.84 -11.45
C MET A 329 -19.53 11.32 -11.45
N GLU A 330 -20.45 12.19 -11.02
CA GLU A 330 -20.19 13.63 -10.95
C GLU A 330 -19.07 13.96 -9.94
N LEU A 331 -19.12 13.38 -8.74
CA LEU A 331 -18.11 13.60 -7.72
C LEU A 331 -16.74 13.02 -8.16
N THR A 332 -16.72 11.88 -8.85
CA THR A 332 -15.51 11.32 -9.46
C THR A 332 -14.89 12.31 -10.45
N ARG A 333 -15.69 12.87 -11.37
CA ARG A 333 -15.23 13.85 -12.36
C ARG A 333 -14.63 15.08 -11.70
N LEU A 334 -15.33 15.70 -10.75
CA LEU A 334 -14.83 16.85 -9.99
C LEU A 334 -13.49 16.54 -9.31
N THR A 335 -13.37 15.37 -8.71
CA THR A 335 -12.15 14.93 -8.03
C THR A 335 -10.97 14.77 -8.98
N VAL A 336 -11.19 14.16 -10.15
CA VAL A 336 -10.15 13.96 -11.18
C VAL A 336 -9.70 15.30 -11.77
N GLU A 337 -10.64 16.21 -12.01
CA GLU A 337 -10.40 17.51 -12.65
C GLU A 337 -9.85 18.59 -11.68
N ALA A 338 -9.83 18.36 -10.37
CA ALA A 338 -9.43 19.35 -9.36
C ALA A 338 -8.05 19.97 -9.58
N ASN A 339 -7.11 19.23 -10.22
CA ASN A 339 -5.79 19.76 -10.55
C ASN A 339 -5.83 20.82 -11.67
N LEU A 340 -6.87 20.85 -12.50
CA LEU A 340 -7.01 21.80 -13.59
C LEU A 340 -7.28 23.21 -13.05
N GLU A 341 -7.99 23.33 -11.93
CA GLU A 341 -8.23 24.62 -11.25
C GLU A 341 -6.91 25.28 -10.84
N ILE A 342 -5.98 24.51 -10.26
CA ILE A 342 -4.67 25.01 -9.84
C ILE A 342 -3.81 25.39 -11.07
N ARG A 343 -3.87 24.60 -12.14
CA ARG A 343 -3.19 24.89 -13.40
C ARG A 343 -3.73 26.15 -14.07
N ALA A 344 -5.03 26.40 -14.00
CA ALA A 344 -5.66 27.60 -14.51
C ALA A 344 -5.19 28.89 -13.79
N LEU A 345 -4.76 28.76 -12.53
CA LEU A 345 -4.13 29.85 -11.76
C LEU A 345 -2.62 30.02 -12.09
N GLY A 346 -2.04 29.19 -12.98
CA GLY A 346 -0.64 29.25 -13.38
C GLY A 346 0.34 28.50 -12.48
N TYR A 347 -0.15 27.62 -11.58
CA TYR A 347 0.68 26.87 -10.64
C TYR A 347 0.69 25.36 -10.89
N LYS A 348 1.74 24.69 -10.39
CA LYS A 348 1.83 23.22 -10.39
C LYS A 348 1.04 22.65 -9.19
N PRO A 349 0.14 21.66 -9.38
CA PRO A 349 -0.70 21.10 -8.31
C PRO A 349 0.01 19.94 -7.57
N TYR A 350 1.14 20.17 -6.90
CA TYR A 350 1.92 19.12 -6.24
C TYR A 350 1.77 19.07 -4.70
N ILE A 351 1.40 20.18 -4.05
CA ILE A 351 1.38 20.27 -2.58
C ILE A 351 0.39 19.26 -1.97
N ALA A 352 -0.87 19.29 -2.40
CA ALA A 352 -1.89 18.40 -1.87
C ALA A 352 -1.58 16.91 -2.15
N PRO A 353 -1.14 16.49 -3.35
CA PRO A 353 -0.67 15.13 -3.58
C PRO A 353 0.48 14.73 -2.66
N ALA A 354 1.52 15.55 -2.54
CA ALA A 354 2.69 15.25 -1.70
C ALA A 354 2.32 15.12 -0.21
N VAL A 355 1.43 15.97 0.29
CA VAL A 355 1.04 15.94 1.71
C VAL A 355 -0.02 14.87 1.98
N SER A 356 -1.17 14.92 1.28
CA SER A 356 -2.30 14.03 1.59
C SER A 356 -2.08 12.59 1.13
N SER A 357 -1.55 12.37 -0.10
CA SER A 357 -1.33 11.02 -0.59
C SER A 357 -0.06 10.40 -0.03
N ALA A 358 1.07 11.11 -0.06
CA ALA A 358 2.34 10.53 0.38
C ALA A 358 2.54 10.69 1.89
N ALA A 359 2.78 11.89 2.40
CA ALA A 359 3.23 12.06 3.78
C ALA A 359 2.18 11.60 4.81
N ILE A 360 0.93 12.07 4.73
CA ILE A 360 -0.12 11.70 5.69
C ILE A 360 -0.46 10.23 5.59
N SER A 361 -0.68 9.68 4.38
CA SER A 361 -1.01 8.26 4.24
C SER A 361 0.15 7.37 4.70
N LEU A 362 1.41 7.75 4.45
CA LEU A 362 2.57 7.03 4.95
C LEU A 362 2.65 7.04 6.48
N LEU A 363 2.42 8.20 7.12
CA LEU A 363 2.37 8.28 8.59
C LEU A 363 1.26 7.40 9.18
N LEU A 364 0.07 7.38 8.56
CA LEU A 364 -1.02 6.51 8.95
C LEU A 364 -0.66 5.02 8.75
N THR A 365 0.06 4.68 7.67
CA THR A 365 0.61 3.33 7.46
C THR A 365 1.53 2.93 8.63
N LEU A 366 2.47 3.81 9.02
CA LEU A 366 3.41 3.55 10.11
C LEU A 366 2.74 3.45 11.48
N ARG A 367 1.62 4.13 11.67
CA ARG A 367 0.81 4.10 12.90
C ARG A 367 -0.21 2.96 12.95
N GLY A 368 -0.35 2.19 11.85
CA GLY A 368 -1.38 1.15 11.74
C GLY A 368 -2.80 1.68 11.65
N GLU A 369 -2.96 2.92 11.19
CA GLU A 369 -4.25 3.60 11.06
C GLU A 369 -4.84 3.47 9.66
N TRP A 370 -6.18 3.58 9.56
CA TRP A 370 -6.89 3.53 8.29
C TRP A 370 -6.54 4.71 7.38
N HIS A 371 -6.14 4.40 6.15
CA HIS A 371 -5.78 5.38 5.13
C HIS A 371 -6.11 4.85 3.72
N TYR A 372 -5.73 5.60 2.70
CA TYR A 372 -5.90 5.22 1.30
C TYR A 372 -4.56 5.06 0.61
N SER A 373 -4.30 3.88 0.08
CA SER A 373 -3.13 3.58 -0.75
C SER A 373 -3.47 2.51 -1.77
N SER A 374 -2.63 2.36 -2.79
CA SER A 374 -2.70 1.27 -3.76
C SER A 374 -2.02 0.04 -3.20
N ASN A 375 -2.70 -1.10 -3.28
CA ASN A 375 -2.26 -2.36 -2.72
C ASN A 375 -2.38 -3.47 -3.77
N PHE A 376 -1.55 -4.49 -3.61
CA PHE A 376 -1.64 -5.67 -4.47
C PHE A 376 -2.99 -6.38 -4.27
N LEU A 377 -3.65 -6.66 -5.40
CA LEU A 377 -4.91 -7.37 -5.47
C LEU A 377 -4.96 -8.19 -6.76
N HIS A 378 -4.75 -9.50 -6.65
CA HIS A 378 -4.84 -10.42 -7.79
C HIS A 378 -4.01 -10.01 -9.03
N GLY A 379 -2.71 -9.81 -8.83
CA GLY A 379 -1.78 -9.49 -9.94
C GLY A 379 -1.74 -8.03 -10.38
N ILE A 380 -2.61 -7.19 -9.86
CA ILE A 380 -2.64 -5.74 -10.07
C ILE A 380 -2.39 -4.98 -8.77
N TYR A 381 -2.11 -3.70 -8.89
CA TYR A 381 -2.15 -2.76 -7.76
C TYR A 381 -3.34 -1.85 -7.94
N MET A 382 -4.20 -1.78 -6.93
CA MET A 382 -5.40 -0.96 -6.95
C MET A 382 -5.61 -0.25 -5.61
N GLY A 383 -5.96 1.03 -5.67
CA GLY A 383 -6.22 1.84 -4.49
C GLY A 383 -7.51 1.44 -3.78
N ALA A 384 -7.42 1.31 -2.45
CA ALA A 384 -8.54 1.08 -1.56
C ALA A 384 -8.23 1.61 -0.15
N LYS A 385 -9.23 1.69 0.72
CA LYS A 385 -9.02 1.99 2.13
C LYS A 385 -8.43 0.78 2.83
N ASN A 386 -7.31 0.98 3.53
CA ASN A 386 -6.53 -0.08 4.14
C ASN A 386 -5.78 0.40 5.38
N ARG A 387 -5.22 -0.54 6.13
CA ARG A 387 -4.27 -0.26 7.22
C ARG A 387 -3.23 -1.37 7.34
N SER A 388 -2.05 -1.02 7.81
CA SER A 388 -1.02 -1.98 8.18
C SER A 388 -1.25 -2.46 9.61
N THR A 389 -1.18 -3.78 9.81
CA THR A 389 -1.24 -4.38 11.15
C THR A 389 -0.01 -5.25 11.37
N ARG A 390 0.24 -5.66 12.60
CA ARG A 390 1.32 -6.60 12.92
C ARG A 390 1.18 -7.96 12.22
N ASN A 391 -0.03 -8.32 11.80
CA ASN A 391 -0.34 -9.59 11.14
C ASN A 391 -0.56 -9.46 9.63
N GLY A 392 -0.20 -8.32 9.04
CA GLY A 392 -0.31 -8.05 7.61
C GLY A 392 -1.23 -6.89 7.27
N LEU A 393 -1.40 -6.66 5.99
CA LEU A 393 -2.27 -5.61 5.47
C LEU A 393 -3.74 -6.03 5.61
N GLU A 394 -4.56 -5.10 6.08
CA GLU A 394 -6.01 -5.21 6.12
C GLU A 394 -6.65 -4.27 5.10
N LEU A 395 -7.48 -4.81 4.24
CA LEU A 395 -8.35 -4.05 3.34
C LEU A 395 -9.73 -3.89 3.98
N GLU A 396 -10.32 -2.69 3.88
CA GLU A 396 -11.70 -2.49 4.33
C GLU A 396 -12.66 -3.20 3.36
N ALA A 397 -13.43 -4.15 3.87
CA ALA A 397 -14.50 -4.81 3.14
C ALA A 397 -15.86 -4.24 3.56
N LEU A 398 -16.68 -3.85 2.58
CA LEU A 398 -18.02 -3.28 2.78
C LEU A 398 -19.03 -4.02 1.88
N PRO A 399 -20.33 -4.02 2.19
CA PRO A 399 -21.34 -4.59 1.32
C PRO A 399 -21.50 -3.71 0.06
N LEU A 400 -20.73 -4.01 -0.98
CA LEU A 400 -20.69 -3.20 -2.19
C LEU A 400 -21.99 -3.32 -3.00
N PRO A 401 -22.64 -2.21 -3.37
CA PRO A 401 -23.76 -2.22 -4.30
C PRO A 401 -23.34 -2.78 -5.67
N PRO A 402 -24.20 -3.54 -6.38
CA PRO A 402 -23.82 -4.18 -7.65
C PRO A 402 -23.29 -3.22 -8.72
N GLN A 403 -23.84 -2.00 -8.82
CA GLN A 403 -23.34 -1.00 -9.76
C GLN A 403 -21.95 -0.47 -9.40
N LEU A 404 -21.64 -0.35 -8.12
CA LEU A 404 -20.30 0.04 -7.66
C LEU A 404 -19.31 -1.09 -7.93
N LEU A 405 -19.68 -2.33 -7.61
CA LEU A 405 -18.85 -3.51 -7.87
C LEU A 405 -18.51 -3.63 -9.36
N ALA A 406 -19.49 -3.51 -10.25
CA ALA A 406 -19.27 -3.55 -11.70
C ALA A 406 -18.28 -2.46 -12.18
N ARG A 407 -18.30 -1.26 -11.58
CA ARG A 407 -17.29 -0.23 -11.86
C ARG A 407 -15.89 -0.65 -11.43
N LEU A 408 -15.77 -1.27 -10.25
CA LEU A 408 -14.47 -1.75 -9.75
C LEU A 408 -13.93 -2.90 -10.61
N GLU A 409 -14.79 -3.81 -11.09
CA GLU A 409 -14.43 -4.88 -12.03
C GLU A 409 -13.89 -4.29 -13.34
N ALA A 410 -14.54 -3.27 -13.88
CA ALA A 410 -14.05 -2.59 -15.09
C ALA A 410 -12.69 -1.90 -14.87
N VAL A 411 -12.45 -1.33 -13.68
CA VAL A 411 -11.17 -0.73 -13.33
C VAL A 411 -10.08 -1.80 -13.18
N ALA A 412 -10.37 -2.91 -12.53
CA ALA A 412 -9.44 -4.03 -12.37
C ALA A 412 -9.00 -4.58 -13.74
N ALA A 413 -9.96 -4.85 -14.63
CA ALA A 413 -9.70 -5.31 -16.00
C ALA A 413 -8.85 -4.33 -16.84
N GLU A 414 -8.95 -3.02 -16.57
CA GLU A 414 -8.10 -2.03 -17.23
C GLU A 414 -6.67 -2.05 -16.68
N LEU A 415 -6.52 -2.22 -15.34
CA LEU A 415 -5.21 -2.30 -14.70
C LEU A 415 -4.43 -3.57 -15.06
N GLU A 416 -5.10 -4.68 -15.38
CA GLU A 416 -4.48 -5.93 -15.82
C GLU A 416 -3.69 -5.80 -17.14
N LYS A 417 -3.92 -4.75 -17.91
CA LYS A 417 -3.21 -4.49 -19.18
C LYS A 417 -1.76 -4.03 -18.96
N TYR A 418 -1.40 -3.66 -17.75
CA TYR A 418 -0.07 -3.19 -17.36
C TYR A 418 0.65 -4.25 -16.53
#